data_91cd51a952063776b2290a2e836457b3
#
_entry.id   91cd51a952063776b2290a2e836457b3
#
_cell.length_a   1.000
_cell.length_b   1.000
_cell.length_c   1.000
_cell.angle_alpha   90.00
_cell.angle_beta   90.00
_cell.angle_gamma   90.00
#
_symmetry.space_group_name_H-M   'P 1'
#
loop_
_entity.id
_entity.type
_entity.pdbx_description
1 polymer ?
#
loop_
_entity_poly.entity_id
_entity_poly.type
_entity_poly.pdbx_seq_one_letter_code
_entity_poly.pdbx_strand_id
1 'polypeptide(L)'
;MPAGHRAVSALYQAFLTGLVLTLVTRRGEDQAAEFVFRLFRRQHLEKFQPGLAKLGLDRLPHAVACAQYHYLSNQLGGVKTEYARESDRKAWVRYPPPRWIWYGASICGIPSRVNAAMLHGWHGHNGVTLGNPRLGFVCAGQTVDGHPGLEGYYFEHERDLAPDERVRFAPGETMPAFDPATAPRLDPVDWPPERLDAVVARYAMEYVRTTLPVALELLGPVDTRALLGHAARLIGMQLHDETARLLEIEGRGPEPFARYLAALARAQGETVEVEAGSGRASVRLRDWRLARGLEPLDPAAFEAWCELWRGALAAHDRRLRLEAAREPGGDVVFHVAPAPAGP
;
A
#
# COMPACT_ATOMS: atom_id res chain seq x y z
N MET A 1 10.95 14.74 -2.56
CA MET A 1 10.51 13.82 -1.48
C MET A 1 11.69 13.46 -0.60
N PRO A 2 11.59 13.64 0.73
CA PRO A 2 12.64 13.31 1.71
C PRO A 2 13.07 11.83 1.65
N ALA A 3 14.33 11.55 1.96
CA ALA A 3 14.92 10.21 1.90
C ALA A 3 14.14 9.18 2.76
N GLY A 4 13.74 9.57 3.97
CA GLY A 4 12.94 8.72 4.86
C GLY A 4 11.60 8.32 4.27
N HIS A 5 10.87 9.25 3.62
CA HIS A 5 9.61 8.95 2.97
C HIS A 5 9.78 8.00 1.78
N ARG A 6 10.88 8.14 1.01
CA ARG A 6 11.23 7.20 -0.07
C ARG A 6 11.50 5.80 0.46
N ALA A 7 12.28 5.70 1.53
CA ALA A 7 12.62 4.42 2.15
C ALA A 7 11.38 3.69 2.70
N VAL A 8 10.48 4.41 3.41
CA VAL A 8 9.20 3.86 3.89
C VAL A 8 8.32 3.39 2.73
N SER A 9 8.19 4.21 1.67
CA SER A 9 7.39 3.86 0.51
C SER A 9 7.93 2.60 -0.19
N ALA A 10 9.25 2.52 -0.41
CA ALA A 10 9.89 1.36 -1.03
C ALA A 10 9.64 0.07 -0.24
N LEU A 11 9.87 0.10 1.10
CA LEU A 11 9.65 -1.05 1.97
C LEU A 11 8.19 -1.52 1.98
N TYR A 12 7.25 -0.61 2.14
CA TYR A 12 5.85 -0.98 2.34
C TYR A 12 5.12 -1.36 1.06
N GLN A 13 5.48 -0.72 -0.06
CA GLN A 13 5.00 -1.14 -1.38
C GLN A 13 5.52 -2.52 -1.77
N ALA A 14 6.82 -2.77 -1.53
CA ALA A 14 7.41 -4.08 -1.76
C ALA A 14 6.84 -5.15 -0.83
N PHE A 15 6.56 -4.80 0.44
CA PHE A 15 5.93 -5.71 1.39
C PHE A 15 4.55 -6.19 0.92
N LEU A 16 3.68 -5.28 0.47
CA LEU A 16 2.38 -5.67 -0.08
C LEU A 16 2.53 -6.58 -1.31
N THR A 17 3.38 -6.18 -2.26
CA THR A 17 3.62 -6.98 -3.47
C THR A 17 4.19 -8.36 -3.13
N GLY A 18 5.17 -8.41 -2.21
CA GLY A 18 5.77 -9.66 -1.73
C GLY A 18 4.76 -10.58 -1.03
N LEU A 19 3.84 -10.02 -0.25
CA LEU A 19 2.77 -10.79 0.37
C LEU A 19 1.82 -11.38 -0.68
N VAL A 20 1.37 -10.58 -1.67
CA VAL A 20 0.49 -11.08 -2.72
C VAL A 20 1.18 -12.20 -3.53
N LEU A 21 2.45 -12.06 -3.88
CA LEU A 21 3.23 -13.11 -4.53
C LEU A 21 3.38 -14.36 -3.64
N THR A 22 3.57 -14.18 -2.34
CA THR A 22 3.61 -15.28 -1.37
C THR A 22 2.28 -16.03 -1.33
N LEU A 23 1.16 -15.32 -1.34
CA LEU A 23 -0.17 -15.91 -1.38
C LEU A 23 -0.39 -16.67 -2.70
N VAL A 24 -0.07 -16.09 -3.85
CA VAL A 24 -0.16 -16.75 -5.16
C VAL A 24 0.62 -18.06 -5.15
N THR A 25 1.86 -18.05 -4.66
CA THR A 25 2.75 -19.21 -4.70
C THR A 25 2.47 -20.28 -3.65
N ARG A 26 1.92 -19.89 -2.49
CA ARG A 26 1.73 -20.79 -1.34
C ARG A 26 0.28 -21.20 -1.11
N ARG A 27 -0.67 -20.43 -1.61
CA ARG A 27 -2.11 -20.64 -1.40
C ARG A 27 -2.93 -20.66 -2.69
N GLY A 28 -2.32 -20.30 -3.81
CA GLY A 28 -2.96 -20.24 -5.11
C GLY A 28 -3.66 -18.92 -5.41
N GLU A 29 -4.08 -18.81 -6.64
CA GLU A 29 -4.65 -17.59 -7.23
C GLU A 29 -5.95 -17.15 -6.55
N ASP A 30 -6.83 -18.10 -6.20
CA ASP A 30 -8.13 -17.79 -5.62
C ASP A 30 -8.01 -17.08 -4.25
N GLN A 31 -7.14 -17.59 -3.38
CA GLN A 31 -6.94 -16.99 -2.07
C GLN A 31 -6.21 -15.65 -2.17
N ALA A 32 -5.27 -15.52 -3.10
CA ALA A 32 -4.61 -14.25 -3.39
C ALA A 32 -5.59 -13.19 -3.94
N ALA A 33 -6.49 -13.59 -4.85
CA ALA A 33 -7.54 -12.71 -5.38
C ALA A 33 -8.51 -12.27 -4.29
N GLU A 34 -8.95 -13.18 -3.42
CA GLU A 34 -9.83 -12.86 -2.29
C GLU A 34 -9.14 -11.89 -1.30
N PHE A 35 -7.86 -12.10 -1.01
CA PHE A 35 -7.08 -11.16 -0.18
C PHE A 35 -7.05 -9.76 -0.81
N VAL A 36 -6.71 -9.66 -2.11
CA VAL A 36 -6.64 -8.39 -2.83
C VAL A 36 -8.03 -7.73 -2.89
N PHE A 37 -9.08 -8.48 -3.14
CA PHE A 37 -10.45 -7.95 -3.11
C PHE A 37 -10.78 -7.32 -1.76
N ARG A 38 -10.59 -8.04 -0.66
CA ARG A 38 -10.89 -7.55 0.70
C ARG A 38 -10.04 -6.34 1.07
N LEU A 39 -8.75 -6.35 0.71
CA LEU A 39 -7.85 -5.23 0.94
C LEU A 39 -8.37 -3.95 0.29
N PHE A 40 -8.67 -4.01 -1.02
CA PHE A 40 -9.14 -2.84 -1.76
C PHE A 40 -10.57 -2.45 -1.41
N ARG A 41 -11.42 -3.42 -1.05
CA ARG A 41 -12.77 -3.15 -0.56
C ARG A 41 -12.76 -2.41 0.78
N ARG A 42 -11.90 -2.82 1.71
CA ARG A 42 -11.74 -2.14 3.01
C ARG A 42 -11.21 -0.72 2.82
N GLN A 43 -10.18 -0.54 2.02
CA GLN A 43 -9.67 0.80 1.71
C GLN A 43 -10.72 1.69 1.04
N HIS A 44 -11.51 1.14 0.12
CA HIS A 44 -12.62 1.87 -0.49
C HIS A 44 -13.62 2.37 0.56
N LEU A 45 -14.06 1.52 1.47
CA LEU A 45 -14.99 1.88 2.53
C LEU A 45 -14.46 3.00 3.44
N GLU A 46 -13.16 2.94 3.76
CA GLU A 46 -12.53 3.91 4.65
C GLU A 46 -12.18 5.24 3.97
N LYS A 47 -11.88 5.24 2.66
CA LYS A 47 -11.21 6.37 2.01
C LYS A 47 -12.01 7.05 0.89
N PHE A 48 -12.90 6.33 0.20
CA PHE A 48 -13.50 6.86 -1.02
C PHE A 48 -14.38 8.08 -0.77
N GLN A 49 -15.40 7.96 0.05
CA GLN A 49 -16.35 9.06 0.29
C GLN A 49 -15.69 10.27 1.00
N PRO A 50 -14.90 10.10 2.07
CA PRO A 50 -14.17 11.22 2.66
C PRO A 50 -13.17 11.86 1.70
N GLY A 51 -12.57 11.07 0.81
CA GLY A 51 -11.62 11.55 -0.20
C GLY A 51 -12.27 12.35 -1.30
N LEU A 52 -13.48 11.98 -1.76
CA LEU A 52 -14.27 12.79 -2.70
C LEU A 52 -14.54 14.19 -2.13
N ALA A 53 -15.05 14.26 -0.91
CA ALA A 53 -15.34 15.53 -0.23
C ALA A 53 -14.07 16.38 -0.06
N LYS A 54 -12.96 15.76 0.36
CA LYS A 54 -11.68 16.44 0.56
C LYS A 54 -11.08 17.01 -0.73
N LEU A 55 -11.36 16.37 -1.86
CA LEU A 55 -10.89 16.81 -3.18
C LEU A 55 -11.93 17.72 -3.89
N GLY A 56 -13.07 18.01 -3.26
CA GLY A 56 -14.13 18.85 -3.83
C GLY A 56 -14.85 18.22 -5.04
N LEU A 57 -14.91 16.88 -5.10
CA LEU A 57 -15.44 16.13 -6.24
C LEU A 57 -16.89 15.66 -6.07
N ASP A 58 -17.48 15.83 -4.90
CA ASP A 58 -18.79 15.32 -4.48
C ASP A 58 -19.97 15.94 -5.23
N ARG A 59 -19.75 17.05 -5.95
CA ARG A 59 -20.78 17.75 -6.76
C ARG A 59 -20.67 17.47 -8.25
N LEU A 60 -19.69 16.70 -8.68
CA LEU A 60 -19.50 16.35 -10.10
C LEU A 60 -20.43 15.21 -10.51
N PRO A 61 -20.74 15.07 -11.82
CA PRO A 61 -21.35 13.85 -12.33
C PRO A 61 -20.57 12.60 -11.88
N HIS A 62 -21.25 11.55 -11.48
CA HIS A 62 -20.64 10.44 -10.75
C HIS A 62 -19.50 9.74 -11.50
N ALA A 63 -19.64 9.55 -12.83
CA ALA A 63 -18.55 8.96 -13.64
C ALA A 63 -17.30 9.86 -13.62
N VAL A 64 -17.50 11.17 -13.75
CA VAL A 64 -16.43 12.17 -13.72
C VAL A 64 -15.79 12.22 -12.33
N ALA A 65 -16.61 12.26 -11.27
CA ALA A 65 -16.14 12.28 -9.87
C ALA A 65 -15.24 11.08 -9.56
N CYS A 66 -15.67 9.88 -9.97
CA CYS A 66 -14.89 8.66 -9.75
C CYS A 66 -13.56 8.67 -10.51
N ALA A 67 -13.55 9.03 -11.78
CA ALA A 67 -12.33 9.07 -12.57
C ALA A 67 -11.37 10.15 -12.05
N GLN A 68 -11.85 11.34 -11.71
CA GLN A 68 -11.03 12.41 -11.10
C GLN A 68 -10.52 12.03 -9.72
N TYR A 69 -11.32 11.33 -8.91
CA TYR A 69 -10.85 10.82 -7.63
C TYR A 69 -9.64 9.91 -7.80
N HIS A 70 -9.72 8.94 -8.70
CA HIS A 70 -8.59 8.03 -8.96
C HIS A 70 -7.38 8.77 -9.54
N TYR A 71 -7.61 9.73 -10.42
CA TYR A 71 -6.56 10.56 -10.98
C TYR A 71 -5.82 11.35 -9.89
N LEU A 72 -6.54 12.12 -9.08
CA LEU A 72 -5.95 13.01 -8.07
C LEU A 72 -5.42 12.25 -6.85
N SER A 73 -6.18 11.28 -6.32
CA SER A 73 -5.77 10.53 -5.13
C SER A 73 -4.51 9.69 -5.37
N ASN A 74 -4.33 9.15 -6.57
CA ASN A 74 -3.12 8.42 -6.92
C ASN A 74 -1.92 9.35 -7.11
N GLN A 75 -2.12 10.55 -7.65
CA GLN A 75 -1.05 11.58 -7.69
C GLN A 75 -0.58 11.94 -6.27
N LEU A 76 -1.48 12.06 -5.30
CA LEU A 76 -1.12 12.24 -3.89
C LEU A 76 -0.24 11.11 -3.36
N GLY A 77 -0.44 9.88 -3.85
CA GLY A 77 0.39 8.71 -3.55
C GLY A 77 1.68 8.62 -4.38
N GLY A 78 1.98 9.61 -5.21
CA GLY A 78 3.14 9.59 -6.13
C GLY A 78 2.96 8.62 -7.31
N VAL A 79 1.74 8.18 -7.59
CA VAL A 79 1.43 7.25 -8.68
C VAL A 79 1.12 8.03 -9.96
N LYS A 80 1.81 7.70 -11.05
CA LYS A 80 1.51 8.27 -12.36
C LYS A 80 0.14 7.81 -12.83
N THR A 81 -0.72 8.77 -13.17
CA THR A 81 -2.08 8.55 -13.68
C THR A 81 -2.39 9.51 -14.81
N GLU A 82 -3.29 9.09 -15.68
CA GLU A 82 -3.83 9.88 -16.77
C GLU A 82 -5.36 9.87 -16.68
N TYR A 83 -6.00 10.93 -17.19
CA TYR A 83 -7.43 11.16 -17.11
C TYR A 83 -7.97 11.73 -18.40
N ALA A 84 -9.15 11.30 -18.83
CA ALA A 84 -9.90 11.94 -19.91
C ALA A 84 -11.40 11.91 -19.61
N ARG A 85 -12.11 13.02 -19.89
CA ARG A 85 -13.56 13.11 -19.82
C ARG A 85 -14.14 13.09 -21.22
N GLU A 86 -14.96 12.09 -21.53
CA GLU A 86 -15.71 12.07 -22.79
C GLU A 86 -17.09 12.73 -22.63
N SER A 87 -17.74 12.52 -21.50
CA SER A 87 -19.04 13.12 -21.18
C SER A 87 -19.27 13.13 -19.67
N ASP A 88 -20.44 13.61 -19.23
CA ASP A 88 -20.86 13.51 -17.83
C ASP A 88 -21.07 12.07 -17.36
N ARG A 89 -21.35 11.16 -18.30
CA ARG A 89 -21.63 9.75 -18.06
C ARG A 89 -20.46 8.83 -18.35
N LYS A 90 -19.34 9.33 -18.96
CA LYS A 90 -18.17 8.54 -19.31
C LYS A 90 -16.88 9.30 -19.06
N ALA A 91 -16.02 8.76 -18.18
CA ALA A 91 -14.73 9.34 -17.87
C ALA A 91 -13.68 8.24 -17.60
N TRP A 92 -12.50 8.43 -18.15
CA TRP A 92 -11.39 7.48 -18.16
C TRP A 92 -10.38 7.75 -17.08
N VAL A 93 -9.73 6.67 -16.63
CA VAL A 93 -8.50 6.70 -15.84
C VAL A 93 -7.55 5.64 -16.37
N ARG A 94 -6.26 6.00 -16.47
CA ARG A 94 -5.19 5.10 -16.87
C ARG A 94 -4.02 5.20 -15.93
N TYR A 95 -3.41 4.05 -15.64
CA TYR A 95 -2.22 3.89 -14.82
C TYR A 95 -1.10 3.34 -15.71
N PRO A 96 -0.27 4.22 -16.31
CA PRO A 96 0.82 3.78 -17.17
C PRO A 96 1.94 3.13 -16.34
N PRO A 97 2.77 2.26 -16.93
CA PRO A 97 3.93 1.72 -16.25
C PRO A 97 5.01 2.81 -15.99
N PRO A 98 5.90 2.62 -15.00
CA PRO A 98 5.94 1.47 -14.11
C PRO A 98 4.82 1.51 -13.06
N ARG A 99 4.22 0.35 -12.80
CA ARG A 99 3.21 0.21 -11.76
C ARG A 99 3.91 0.04 -10.41
N TRP A 100 3.51 0.82 -9.40
CA TRP A 100 4.11 0.71 -8.07
C TRP A 100 3.74 -0.61 -7.39
N ILE A 101 2.48 -1.05 -7.53
CA ILE A 101 1.94 -2.23 -6.83
C ILE A 101 2.53 -3.55 -7.35
N TRP A 102 2.95 -3.58 -8.61
CA TRP A 102 3.61 -4.72 -9.25
C TRP A 102 4.96 -4.30 -9.83
N TYR A 103 5.78 -3.64 -9.00
CA TYR A 103 7.02 -3.02 -9.47
C TYR A 103 8.06 -4.03 -9.95
N GLY A 104 8.76 -3.68 -11.01
CA GLY A 104 9.83 -4.51 -11.59
C GLY A 104 9.32 -5.86 -12.11
N ALA A 105 10.12 -6.89 -11.95
CA ALA A 105 9.80 -8.25 -12.42
C ALA A 105 8.64 -8.92 -11.66
N SER A 106 8.19 -8.35 -10.54
CA SER A 106 7.07 -8.91 -9.77
C SER A 106 5.78 -9.02 -10.57
N ILE A 107 5.59 -8.12 -11.57
CA ILE A 107 4.42 -8.14 -12.44
C ILE A 107 4.27 -9.47 -13.21
N CYS A 108 5.38 -10.16 -13.51
CA CYS A 108 5.35 -11.45 -14.21
C CYS A 108 4.74 -12.59 -13.37
N GLY A 109 4.66 -12.41 -12.06
CA GLY A 109 4.11 -13.41 -11.14
C GLY A 109 2.68 -13.10 -10.67
N ILE A 110 2.05 -12.04 -11.19
CA ILE A 110 0.69 -11.64 -10.80
C ILE A 110 -0.33 -12.12 -11.83
N PRO A 111 -1.22 -13.07 -11.48
CA PRO A 111 -2.30 -13.50 -12.37
C PRO A 111 -3.30 -12.37 -12.66
N SER A 112 -3.87 -12.36 -13.87
CA SER A 112 -4.93 -11.42 -14.28
C SER A 112 -6.06 -11.32 -13.26
N ARG A 113 -6.50 -12.45 -12.74
CA ARG A 113 -7.58 -12.52 -11.75
C ARG A 113 -7.24 -11.80 -10.45
N VAL A 114 -5.99 -11.90 -9.99
CA VAL A 114 -5.52 -11.20 -8.79
C VAL A 114 -5.51 -9.69 -9.02
N ASN A 115 -5.08 -9.24 -10.21
CA ASN A 115 -5.14 -7.82 -10.56
C ASN A 115 -6.60 -7.34 -10.73
N ALA A 116 -7.47 -8.15 -11.34
CA ALA A 116 -8.90 -7.85 -11.49
C ALA A 116 -9.62 -7.73 -10.14
N ALA A 117 -9.23 -8.51 -9.15
CA ALA A 117 -9.80 -8.46 -7.80
C ALA A 117 -9.68 -7.07 -7.15
N MET A 118 -8.60 -6.33 -7.45
CA MET A 118 -8.44 -4.92 -7.04
C MET A 118 -9.56 -4.04 -7.63
N LEU A 119 -9.89 -4.24 -8.93
CA LEU A 119 -10.95 -3.48 -9.61
C LEU A 119 -12.31 -3.80 -9.00
N HIS A 120 -12.60 -5.05 -8.75
CA HIS A 120 -13.84 -5.48 -8.08
C HIS A 120 -13.94 -4.92 -6.66
N GLY A 121 -12.85 -4.93 -5.89
CA GLY A 121 -12.85 -4.45 -4.50
C GLY A 121 -13.05 -2.94 -4.39
N TRP A 122 -12.50 -2.17 -5.32
CA TRP A 122 -12.59 -0.71 -5.29
C TRP A 122 -13.56 -0.16 -6.35
N HIS A 123 -13.19 -0.24 -7.63
CA HIS A 123 -13.90 0.44 -8.74
C HIS A 123 -15.35 -0.02 -8.87
N GLY A 124 -15.62 -1.31 -8.71
CA GLY A 124 -16.98 -1.88 -8.77
C GLY A 124 -17.92 -1.44 -7.65
N HIS A 125 -17.39 -0.76 -6.61
CA HIS A 125 -18.19 -0.30 -5.50
C HIS A 125 -18.40 1.23 -5.45
N ASN A 126 -17.80 1.97 -6.37
CA ASN A 126 -17.93 3.44 -6.39
C ASN A 126 -19.38 3.85 -6.59
N GLY A 127 -20.07 3.26 -7.57
CA GLY A 127 -21.50 3.52 -7.82
C GLY A 127 -22.37 3.19 -6.60
N VAL A 128 -22.13 2.06 -5.95
CA VAL A 128 -22.85 1.65 -4.73
C VAL A 128 -22.73 2.70 -3.64
N THR A 129 -21.51 3.17 -3.38
CA THR A 129 -21.25 4.17 -2.33
C THR A 129 -21.88 5.53 -2.67
N LEU A 130 -21.97 5.88 -3.94
CA LEU A 130 -22.62 7.11 -4.41
C LEU A 130 -24.16 7.00 -4.54
N GLY A 131 -24.75 5.85 -4.20
CA GLY A 131 -26.18 5.61 -4.39
C GLY A 131 -26.61 5.57 -5.85
N ASN A 132 -25.67 5.31 -6.78
CA ASN A 132 -25.93 5.21 -8.23
C ASN A 132 -25.71 3.77 -8.71
N PRO A 133 -26.75 2.92 -8.70
CA PRO A 133 -26.63 1.53 -9.12
C PRO A 133 -26.36 1.35 -10.63
N ARG A 134 -26.50 2.42 -11.43
CA ARG A 134 -26.22 2.42 -12.87
C ARG A 134 -24.76 2.67 -13.21
N LEU A 135 -23.95 3.09 -12.23
CA LEU A 135 -22.54 3.40 -12.45
C LEU A 135 -21.69 2.13 -12.29
N GLY A 136 -20.96 1.79 -13.35
CA GLY A 136 -19.98 0.70 -13.38
C GLY A 136 -18.60 1.16 -13.83
N PHE A 137 -17.65 0.24 -13.77
CA PHE A 137 -16.30 0.42 -14.29
C PHE A 137 -16.06 -0.58 -15.44
N VAL A 138 -15.57 -0.10 -16.57
CA VAL A 138 -15.18 -0.93 -17.71
C VAL A 138 -13.67 -0.91 -17.84
N CYS A 139 -13.02 -2.04 -17.63
CA CYS A 139 -11.57 -2.22 -17.80
C CYS A 139 -11.27 -2.52 -19.27
N ALA A 140 -10.54 -1.63 -19.93
CA ALA A 140 -10.13 -1.78 -21.32
C ALA A 140 -8.81 -2.52 -21.50
N GLY A 141 -7.95 -2.53 -20.46
CA GLY A 141 -6.70 -3.26 -20.47
C GLY A 141 -6.04 -3.39 -19.10
N GLN A 142 -5.32 -4.49 -18.91
CA GLN A 142 -4.53 -4.75 -17.69
C GLN A 142 -3.05 -4.90 -18.05
N THR A 143 -2.18 -4.24 -17.29
CA THR A 143 -0.72 -4.32 -17.51
C THR A 143 -0.20 -5.76 -17.36
N VAL A 144 -0.80 -6.55 -16.47
CA VAL A 144 -0.43 -7.96 -16.27
C VAL A 144 -0.74 -8.85 -17.47
N ASP A 145 -1.62 -8.42 -18.37
CA ASP A 145 -1.98 -9.12 -19.60
C ASP A 145 -1.20 -8.60 -20.83
N GLY A 146 -0.17 -7.76 -20.59
CA GLY A 146 0.64 -7.19 -21.66
C GLY A 146 0.12 -5.88 -22.25
N HIS A 147 -0.97 -5.31 -21.69
CA HIS A 147 -1.45 -4.00 -22.11
C HIS A 147 -0.50 -2.89 -21.57
N PRO A 148 -0.28 -1.78 -22.33
CA PRO A 148 0.67 -0.72 -21.94
C PRO A 148 0.24 0.11 -20.72
N GLY A 149 -0.78 -0.30 -20.00
CA GLY A 149 -1.24 0.29 -18.74
C GLY A 149 -2.43 -0.47 -18.18
N LEU A 150 -2.78 -0.22 -16.92
CA LEU A 150 -4.12 -0.53 -16.43
C LEU A 150 -5.00 0.64 -16.84
N GLU A 151 -5.97 0.44 -17.72
CA GLU A 151 -6.86 1.51 -18.13
C GLU A 151 -8.32 1.06 -18.21
N GLY A 152 -9.21 2.01 -18.04
CA GLY A 152 -10.63 1.82 -18.13
C GLY A 152 -11.39 3.11 -17.84
N TYR A 153 -12.69 3.00 -17.84
CA TYR A 153 -13.56 4.15 -17.64
C TYR A 153 -14.73 3.84 -16.73
N TYR A 154 -15.20 4.85 -16.04
CA TYR A 154 -16.49 4.83 -15.38
C TYR A 154 -17.57 5.18 -16.39
N PHE A 155 -18.66 4.41 -16.35
CA PHE A 155 -19.78 4.61 -17.27
C PHE A 155 -21.11 4.49 -16.52
N GLU A 156 -21.99 5.46 -16.70
CA GLU A 156 -23.35 5.42 -16.19
C GLU A 156 -24.29 4.84 -17.23
N HIS A 157 -24.74 3.62 -17.00
CA HIS A 157 -25.63 2.86 -17.87
C HIS A 157 -27.08 3.39 -17.80
N GLU A 158 -27.94 2.93 -18.75
CA GLU A 158 -29.37 3.28 -18.77
C GLU A 158 -30.18 2.50 -17.72
N ARG A 159 -29.65 1.40 -17.20
CA ARG A 159 -30.28 0.52 -16.22
C ARG A 159 -29.37 0.27 -15.02
N ASP A 160 -29.98 -0.23 -13.97
CA ASP A 160 -29.25 -0.70 -12.81
C ASP A 160 -28.38 -1.94 -13.15
N LEU A 161 -27.22 -2.01 -12.55
CA LEU A 161 -26.24 -3.09 -12.73
C LEU A 161 -26.35 -4.11 -11.59
N ALA A 162 -26.38 -5.38 -11.97
CA ALA A 162 -26.18 -6.46 -11.02
C ALA A 162 -24.76 -6.44 -10.44
N PRO A 163 -24.51 -7.02 -9.26
CA PRO A 163 -23.18 -6.99 -8.61
C PRO A 163 -22.01 -7.45 -9.51
N ASP A 164 -22.22 -8.46 -10.34
CA ASP A 164 -21.24 -9.02 -11.28
C ASP A 164 -21.04 -8.17 -12.55
N GLU A 165 -21.96 -7.25 -12.83
CA GLU A 165 -21.87 -6.34 -13.97
C GLU A 165 -21.14 -5.03 -13.65
N ARG A 166 -20.86 -4.73 -12.37
CA ARG A 166 -20.25 -3.47 -11.92
C ARG A 166 -18.82 -3.28 -12.39
N VAL A 167 -18.11 -4.37 -12.68
CA VAL A 167 -16.83 -4.37 -13.36
C VAL A 167 -16.95 -5.24 -14.59
N ARG A 168 -16.71 -4.66 -15.76
CA ARG A 168 -16.72 -5.37 -17.04
C ARG A 168 -15.34 -5.24 -17.68
N PHE A 169 -14.99 -6.22 -18.51
CA PHE A 169 -13.76 -6.19 -19.30
C PHE A 169 -14.13 -6.05 -20.79
N ALA A 170 -13.57 -5.02 -21.42
CA ALA A 170 -13.80 -4.70 -22.83
C ALA A 170 -12.46 -4.44 -23.53
N PRO A 171 -11.63 -5.49 -23.74
CA PRO A 171 -10.34 -5.34 -24.39
C PRO A 171 -10.55 -4.82 -25.84
N GLY A 172 -9.72 -3.87 -26.24
CA GLY A 172 -9.79 -3.23 -27.56
C GLY A 172 -10.37 -1.81 -27.55
N GLU A 173 -11.02 -1.38 -26.47
CA GLU A 173 -11.27 0.04 -26.24
C GLU A 173 -9.99 0.74 -25.78
N THR A 174 -9.80 2.00 -26.17
CA THR A 174 -8.60 2.77 -25.83
C THR A 174 -9.01 4.14 -25.32
N MET A 175 -8.36 4.56 -24.24
CA MET A 175 -8.53 5.90 -23.68
C MET A 175 -8.16 6.97 -24.72
N PRO A 176 -8.95 8.05 -24.86
CA PRO A 176 -8.54 9.22 -25.62
C PRO A 176 -7.19 9.77 -25.19
N ALA A 177 -6.52 10.53 -26.05
CA ALA A 177 -5.24 11.13 -25.71
C ALA A 177 -5.35 11.97 -24.44
N PHE A 178 -4.43 11.73 -23.51
CA PHE A 178 -4.38 12.50 -22.27
C PHE A 178 -3.86 13.91 -22.54
N ASP A 179 -4.64 14.91 -22.13
CA ASP A 179 -4.25 16.32 -22.18
C ASP A 179 -4.07 16.85 -20.73
N PRO A 180 -2.83 17.07 -20.29
CA PRO A 180 -2.57 17.59 -18.94
C PRO A 180 -3.06 19.04 -18.74
N ALA A 181 -3.37 19.78 -19.80
CA ALA A 181 -3.88 21.14 -19.71
C ALA A 181 -5.35 21.18 -19.25
N THR A 182 -6.13 20.17 -19.63
CA THR A 182 -7.56 20.03 -19.27
C THR A 182 -7.80 19.15 -18.05
N ALA A 183 -6.77 18.47 -17.58
CA ALA A 183 -6.88 17.60 -16.41
C ALA A 183 -7.05 18.40 -15.11
N PRO A 184 -7.82 17.87 -14.13
CA PRO A 184 -7.97 18.54 -12.84
C PRO A 184 -6.62 18.63 -12.10
N ARG A 185 -6.46 19.67 -11.30
CA ARG A 185 -5.22 19.89 -10.53
C ARG A 185 -5.55 20.01 -9.06
N LEU A 186 -4.62 19.54 -8.23
CA LEU A 186 -4.67 19.80 -6.79
C LEU A 186 -4.45 21.29 -6.56
N ASP A 187 -5.25 21.89 -5.68
CA ASP A 187 -5.04 23.28 -5.27
C ASP A 187 -3.71 23.40 -4.51
N PRO A 188 -2.74 24.22 -4.97
CA PRO A 188 -1.46 24.37 -4.30
C PRO A 188 -1.56 24.92 -2.87
N VAL A 189 -2.64 25.65 -2.55
CA VAL A 189 -2.90 26.18 -1.21
C VAL A 189 -3.24 25.05 -0.24
N ASP A 190 -4.11 24.15 -0.67
CA ASP A 190 -4.50 22.98 0.12
C ASP A 190 -3.43 21.89 0.12
N TRP A 191 -2.62 21.80 -0.93
CA TRP A 191 -1.65 20.74 -1.17
C TRP A 191 -0.24 21.27 -1.43
N PRO A 192 0.39 21.97 -0.46
CA PRO A 192 1.77 22.43 -0.62
C PRO A 192 2.76 21.27 -0.69
N PRO A 193 3.97 21.45 -1.25
CA PRO A 193 4.95 20.39 -1.50
C PRO A 193 5.28 19.53 -0.27
N GLU A 194 5.41 20.14 0.90
CA GLU A 194 5.74 19.44 2.16
C GLU A 194 4.62 18.48 2.58
N ARG A 195 3.37 18.89 2.35
CA ARG A 195 2.19 18.03 2.59
C ARG A 195 2.15 16.87 1.62
N LEU A 196 2.42 17.11 0.34
CA LEU A 196 2.49 16.06 -0.69
C LEU A 196 3.55 15.03 -0.35
N ASP A 197 4.76 15.45 0.02
CA ASP A 197 5.84 14.55 0.40
C ASP A 197 5.46 13.62 1.57
N ALA A 198 4.79 14.16 2.59
CA ALA A 198 4.32 13.35 3.72
C ALA A 198 3.18 12.39 3.35
N VAL A 199 2.35 12.74 2.35
CA VAL A 199 1.23 11.89 1.91
C VAL A 199 1.72 10.65 1.18
N VAL A 200 2.82 10.73 0.42
CA VAL A 200 3.37 9.56 -0.29
C VAL A 200 3.75 8.42 0.68
N ALA A 201 4.45 8.74 1.77
CA ALA A 201 4.77 7.73 2.80
C ALA A 201 3.50 7.19 3.47
N ARG A 202 2.55 8.08 3.83
CA ARG A 202 1.26 7.67 4.41
C ARG A 202 0.46 6.78 3.47
N TYR A 203 0.48 7.03 2.18
CA TYR A 203 -0.17 6.19 1.18
C TYR A 203 0.34 4.75 1.23
N ALA A 204 1.66 4.54 1.29
CA ALA A 204 2.26 3.22 1.44
C ALA A 204 1.93 2.58 2.81
N MET A 205 1.94 3.36 3.89
CA MET A 205 1.57 2.91 5.24
C MET A 205 0.13 2.38 5.31
N GLU A 206 -0.82 3.03 4.63
CA GLU A 206 -2.23 2.61 4.62
C GLU A 206 -2.42 1.21 4.02
N TYR A 207 -1.61 0.81 3.05
CA TYR A 207 -1.66 -0.56 2.52
C TYR A 207 -1.21 -1.58 3.56
N VAL A 208 -0.14 -1.31 4.30
CA VAL A 208 0.29 -2.20 5.40
C VAL A 208 -0.75 -2.23 6.51
N ARG A 209 -1.24 -1.06 6.92
CA ARG A 209 -2.28 -0.93 7.94
C ARG A 209 -3.52 -1.75 7.59
N THR A 210 -3.99 -1.68 6.35
CA THR A 210 -5.15 -2.45 5.88
C THR A 210 -4.83 -3.94 5.75
N THR A 211 -3.60 -4.30 5.39
CA THR A 211 -3.14 -5.68 5.24
C THR A 211 -3.26 -6.48 6.55
N LEU A 212 -2.91 -5.87 7.69
CA LEU A 212 -2.87 -6.57 8.98
C LEU A 212 -4.20 -7.22 9.37
N PRO A 213 -5.33 -6.47 9.46
CA PRO A 213 -6.62 -7.08 9.80
C PRO A 213 -7.16 -7.98 8.67
N VAL A 214 -6.97 -7.63 7.40
CA VAL A 214 -7.46 -8.45 6.28
C VAL A 214 -6.77 -9.82 6.25
N ALA A 215 -5.47 -9.87 6.53
CA ALA A 215 -4.75 -11.14 6.64
C ALA A 215 -5.28 -11.98 7.80
N LEU A 216 -5.50 -11.38 8.98
CA LEU A 216 -6.08 -12.07 10.13
C LEU A 216 -7.47 -12.64 9.85
N GLU A 217 -8.33 -11.84 9.22
CA GLU A 217 -9.70 -12.24 8.86
C GLU A 217 -9.75 -13.37 7.84
N LEU A 218 -8.84 -13.36 6.86
CA LEU A 218 -8.83 -14.33 5.77
C LEU A 218 -8.05 -15.60 6.09
N LEU A 219 -6.89 -15.47 6.76
CA LEU A 219 -5.94 -16.56 6.95
C LEU A 219 -5.97 -17.13 8.37
N GLY A 220 -6.50 -16.38 9.33
CA GLY A 220 -6.35 -16.66 10.75
C GLY A 220 -4.95 -16.34 11.29
N PRO A 221 -4.75 -16.39 12.63
CA PRO A 221 -3.52 -15.91 13.24
C PRO A 221 -2.27 -16.74 12.87
N VAL A 222 -2.41 -18.07 12.76
CA VAL A 222 -1.28 -18.97 12.46
C VAL A 222 -0.72 -18.71 11.06
N ASP A 223 -1.58 -18.73 10.05
CA ASP A 223 -1.17 -18.50 8.66
C ASP A 223 -0.76 -17.03 8.41
N THR A 224 -1.40 -16.07 9.08
CA THR A 224 -0.96 -14.67 9.05
C THR A 224 0.48 -14.55 9.54
N ARG A 225 0.79 -15.11 10.70
CA ARG A 225 2.15 -15.11 11.23
C ARG A 225 3.14 -15.78 10.27
N ALA A 226 2.77 -16.91 9.69
CA ALA A 226 3.64 -17.68 8.80
C ALA A 226 3.85 -16.98 7.44
N LEU A 227 2.78 -16.62 6.72
CA LEU A 227 2.86 -16.15 5.34
C LEU A 227 3.23 -14.68 5.26
N LEU A 228 2.57 -13.84 6.06
CA LEU A 228 2.86 -12.40 6.12
C LEU A 228 4.24 -12.16 6.74
N GLY A 229 4.58 -12.89 7.80
CA GLY A 229 5.91 -12.82 8.42
C GLY A 229 7.02 -13.27 7.46
N HIS A 230 6.78 -14.34 6.68
CA HIS A 230 7.74 -14.78 5.66
C HIS A 230 7.98 -13.70 4.60
N ALA A 231 6.92 -13.14 4.02
CA ALA A 231 7.03 -12.06 3.04
C ALA A 231 7.74 -10.83 3.63
N ALA A 232 7.35 -10.41 4.84
CA ALA A 232 7.97 -9.30 5.54
C ALA A 232 9.48 -9.51 5.72
N ARG A 233 9.89 -10.69 6.19
CA ARG A 233 11.30 -11.03 6.40
C ARG A 233 12.13 -10.96 5.11
N LEU A 234 11.60 -11.53 4.02
CA LEU A 234 12.28 -11.49 2.72
C LEU A 234 12.46 -10.05 2.23
N ILE A 235 11.43 -9.23 2.32
CA ILE A 235 11.47 -7.82 1.89
C ILE A 235 12.43 -7.02 2.78
N GLY A 236 12.42 -7.24 4.09
CA GLY A 236 13.37 -6.60 5.00
C GLY A 236 14.82 -6.91 4.63
N MET A 237 15.13 -8.18 4.35
CA MET A 237 16.47 -8.58 3.90
C MET A 237 16.82 -7.95 2.54
N GLN A 238 15.91 -8.00 1.58
CA GLN A 238 16.15 -7.57 0.21
C GLN A 238 16.41 -6.07 0.10
N LEU A 239 15.70 -5.26 0.86
CA LEU A 239 15.71 -3.81 0.72
C LEU A 239 16.54 -3.07 1.78
N HIS A 240 17.12 -3.78 2.76
CA HIS A 240 17.90 -3.14 3.83
C HIS A 240 19.01 -2.24 3.29
N ASP A 241 19.89 -2.75 2.42
CA ASP A 241 21.06 -1.99 1.96
C ASP A 241 20.67 -0.79 1.08
N GLU A 242 19.59 -0.89 0.30
CA GLU A 242 19.08 0.22 -0.50
C GLU A 242 18.51 1.31 0.42
N THR A 243 17.67 0.92 1.37
CA THR A 243 17.02 1.88 2.28
C THR A 243 18.00 2.47 3.30
N ALA A 244 18.99 1.72 3.74
CA ALA A 244 20.06 2.23 4.60
C ALA A 244 20.90 3.29 3.86
N ARG A 245 21.23 3.06 2.58
CA ARG A 245 21.91 4.07 1.75
C ARG A 245 21.07 5.33 1.54
N LEU A 246 19.76 5.17 1.28
CA LEU A 246 18.85 6.32 1.19
C LEU A 246 18.81 7.16 2.47
N LEU A 247 18.96 6.51 3.62
CA LEU A 247 18.94 7.12 4.96
C LEU A 247 20.34 7.56 5.43
N GLU A 248 21.37 7.36 4.63
CA GLU A 248 22.77 7.65 4.98
C GLU A 248 23.20 6.95 6.27
N ILE A 249 22.75 5.72 6.47
CA ILE A 249 23.12 4.89 7.62
C ILE A 249 24.34 4.05 7.26
N GLU A 250 25.44 4.34 7.90
CA GLU A 250 26.70 3.64 7.75
C GLU A 250 27.08 2.85 9.01
N GLY A 251 27.95 1.85 8.83
CA GLY A 251 28.45 0.99 9.88
C GLY A 251 27.62 -0.27 10.10
N ARG A 252 28.10 -1.12 11.00
CA ARG A 252 27.48 -2.38 11.44
C ARG A 252 27.31 -2.36 12.95
N GLY A 253 26.49 -3.26 13.48
CA GLY A 253 26.27 -3.38 14.92
C GLY A 253 24.95 -2.77 15.38
N PRO A 254 24.68 -2.80 16.71
CA PRO A 254 23.39 -2.44 17.27
C PRO A 254 23.01 -0.96 17.06
N GLU A 255 23.95 -0.04 17.24
CA GLU A 255 23.67 1.40 17.16
C GLU A 255 23.30 1.87 15.74
N PRO A 256 24.06 1.53 14.65
CA PRO A 256 23.64 1.88 13.30
C PRO A 256 22.27 1.31 12.94
N PHE A 257 21.97 0.07 13.35
CA PHE A 257 20.65 -0.51 13.10
C PHE A 257 19.53 0.21 13.88
N ALA A 258 19.77 0.61 15.11
CA ALA A 258 18.81 1.42 15.87
C ALA A 258 18.57 2.77 15.21
N ARG A 259 19.61 3.42 14.66
CA ARG A 259 19.46 4.66 13.87
C ARG A 259 18.62 4.42 12.60
N TYR A 260 18.80 3.29 11.91
CA TYR A 260 18.00 2.88 10.76
C TYR A 260 16.51 2.75 11.12
N LEU A 261 16.19 1.99 12.18
CA LEU A 261 14.81 1.83 12.65
C LEU A 261 14.19 3.19 13.04
N ALA A 262 14.95 4.01 13.76
CA ALA A 262 14.50 5.32 14.21
C ALA A 262 14.26 6.29 13.06
N ALA A 263 15.10 6.28 12.03
CA ALA A 263 14.93 7.12 10.83
C ALA A 263 13.66 6.75 10.07
N LEU A 264 13.40 5.46 9.87
CA LEU A 264 12.16 4.97 9.25
C LEU A 264 10.93 5.30 10.09
N ALA A 265 10.99 5.12 11.40
CA ALA A 265 9.87 5.41 12.29
C ALA A 265 9.54 6.92 12.30
N ARG A 266 10.55 7.79 12.37
CA ARG A 266 10.35 9.25 12.25
C ARG A 266 9.72 9.64 10.91
N ALA A 267 10.14 9.00 9.81
CA ALA A 267 9.55 9.22 8.50
C ALA A 267 8.08 8.78 8.41
N GLN A 268 7.66 7.84 9.26
CA GLN A 268 6.26 7.46 9.45
C GLN A 268 5.49 8.44 10.35
N GLY A 269 6.18 9.41 10.95
CA GLY A 269 5.62 10.38 11.89
C GLY A 269 5.52 9.85 13.33
N GLU A 270 6.28 8.81 13.67
CA GLU A 270 6.38 8.31 15.04
C GLU A 270 7.24 9.24 15.92
N THR A 271 6.90 9.32 17.19
CA THR A 271 7.81 9.87 18.21
C THR A 271 8.74 8.76 18.65
N VAL A 272 10.05 8.98 18.54
CA VAL A 272 11.07 7.93 18.68
C VAL A 272 12.13 8.33 19.69
N GLU A 273 12.37 7.46 20.65
CA GLU A 273 13.49 7.52 21.58
C GLU A 273 14.50 6.41 21.23
N VAL A 274 15.80 6.74 21.32
CA VAL A 274 16.88 5.79 21.01
C VAL A 274 17.88 5.83 22.16
N GLU A 275 18.20 4.65 22.65
CA GLU A 275 19.29 4.46 23.62
C GLU A 275 20.31 3.48 23.03
N ALA A 276 21.59 3.80 23.15
CA ALA A 276 22.67 2.94 22.68
C ALA A 276 23.85 2.97 23.64
N GLY A 277 24.47 1.83 23.86
CA GLY A 277 25.64 1.69 24.72
C GLY A 277 25.95 0.22 25.00
N SER A 278 27.21 -0.02 25.39
CA SER A 278 27.69 -1.36 25.82
C SER A 278 27.39 -2.48 24.82
N GLY A 279 27.46 -2.20 23.50
CA GLY A 279 27.22 -3.18 22.46
C GLY A 279 25.74 -3.57 22.27
N ARG A 280 24.82 -2.76 22.78
CA ARG A 280 23.36 -2.94 22.67
C ARG A 280 22.71 -1.61 22.26
N ALA A 281 21.49 -1.68 21.75
CA ALA A 281 20.67 -0.50 21.49
C ALA A 281 19.19 -0.81 21.69
N SER A 282 18.41 0.22 22.02
CA SER A 282 16.95 0.14 22.05
C SER A 282 16.33 1.28 21.24
N VAL A 283 15.18 1.01 20.66
CA VAL A 283 14.36 2.00 19.95
C VAL A 283 12.94 1.88 20.48
N ARG A 284 12.42 2.96 21.03
CA ARG A 284 11.03 3.04 21.50
C ARG A 284 10.22 3.92 20.58
N LEU A 285 9.13 3.38 20.06
CA LEU A 285 8.11 4.11 19.31
C LEU A 285 6.96 4.41 20.26
N ARG A 286 6.59 5.68 20.38
CA ARG A 286 5.43 6.10 21.16
C ARG A 286 4.18 5.98 20.31
N ASP A 287 3.27 5.06 20.65
CA ASP A 287 2.03 4.81 19.95
C ASP A 287 2.23 4.28 18.49
N TRP A 288 2.20 2.97 18.32
CA TRP A 288 2.37 2.32 17.01
C TRP A 288 1.31 2.76 15.99
N ARG A 289 1.63 3.73 15.13
CA ARG A 289 0.68 4.39 14.22
C ARG A 289 0.02 3.46 13.23
N LEU A 290 0.70 2.42 12.76
CA LEU A 290 0.11 1.42 11.86
C LEU A 290 -1.07 0.68 12.49
N ALA A 291 -1.09 0.53 13.80
CA ALA A 291 -2.17 -0.15 14.52
C ALA A 291 -3.23 0.80 15.08
N ARG A 292 -3.01 2.11 15.02
CA ARG A 292 -3.94 3.10 15.58
C ARG A 292 -5.35 2.93 15.02
N GLY A 293 -6.34 2.69 15.89
CA GLY A 293 -7.74 2.46 15.50
C GLY A 293 -8.00 1.07 14.87
N LEU A 294 -7.07 0.12 15.00
CA LEU A 294 -7.27 -1.30 14.61
C LEU A 294 -7.46 -2.22 15.83
N GLU A 295 -7.64 -1.66 17.01
CA GLU A 295 -7.75 -2.46 18.24
C GLU A 295 -9.15 -3.09 18.42
N PRO A 296 -9.22 -4.31 18.95
CA PRO A 296 -8.07 -5.16 19.31
C PRO A 296 -7.44 -5.81 18.07
N LEU A 297 -6.10 -5.76 17.95
CA LEU A 297 -5.34 -6.43 16.89
C LEU A 297 -4.64 -7.67 17.47
N ASP A 298 -4.87 -8.84 16.87
CA ASP A 298 -4.26 -10.09 17.29
C ASP A 298 -2.71 -9.97 17.29
N PRO A 299 -2.02 -10.47 18.34
CA PRO A 299 -0.56 -10.44 18.42
C PRO A 299 0.16 -11.01 17.20
N ALA A 300 -0.44 -11.97 16.48
CA ALA A 300 0.12 -12.56 15.27
C ALA A 300 0.42 -11.53 14.17
N ALA A 301 -0.39 -10.47 14.07
CA ALA A 301 -0.15 -9.39 13.10
C ALA A 301 1.08 -8.56 13.46
N PHE A 302 1.26 -8.25 14.76
CA PHE A 302 2.45 -7.57 15.25
C PHE A 302 3.71 -8.41 15.04
N GLU A 303 3.65 -9.69 15.41
CA GLU A 303 4.76 -10.63 15.21
C GLU A 303 5.16 -10.73 13.73
N ALA A 304 4.16 -10.85 12.83
CA ALA A 304 4.39 -10.92 11.40
C ALA A 304 5.02 -9.62 10.86
N TRP A 305 4.56 -8.46 11.32
CA TRP A 305 5.15 -7.16 10.94
C TRP A 305 6.59 -7.02 11.46
N CYS A 306 6.89 -7.51 12.66
CA CYS A 306 8.25 -7.48 13.21
C CYS A 306 9.26 -8.29 12.38
N GLU A 307 8.81 -9.27 11.60
CA GLU A 307 9.69 -10.02 10.70
C GLU A 307 10.34 -9.14 9.61
N LEU A 308 9.71 -8.01 9.22
CA LEU A 308 10.34 -7.03 8.34
C LEU A 308 11.65 -6.51 8.92
N TRP A 309 11.64 -6.17 10.19
CA TRP A 309 12.80 -5.65 10.91
C TRP A 309 13.83 -6.72 11.26
N ARG A 310 13.37 -7.94 11.58
CA ARG A 310 14.27 -9.09 11.75
C ARG A 310 14.96 -9.47 10.44
N GLY A 311 14.26 -9.35 9.31
CA GLY A 311 14.85 -9.53 7.98
C GLY A 311 15.91 -8.45 7.67
N ALA A 312 15.57 -7.18 7.88
CA ALA A 312 16.52 -6.08 7.72
C ALA A 312 17.76 -6.24 8.60
N LEU A 313 17.58 -6.65 9.88
CA LEU A 313 18.71 -6.91 10.78
C LEU A 313 19.61 -8.05 10.28
N ALA A 314 19.01 -9.11 9.75
CA ALA A 314 19.79 -10.26 9.23
C ALA A 314 20.69 -9.85 8.04
N ALA A 315 20.25 -8.90 7.20
CA ALA A 315 21.07 -8.29 6.14
C ALA A 315 22.09 -7.29 6.72
N HIS A 316 21.71 -6.54 7.76
CA HIS A 316 22.60 -5.59 8.42
C HIS A 316 23.77 -6.29 9.13
N ASP A 317 23.48 -7.18 10.08
CA ASP A 317 24.49 -7.99 10.78
C ASP A 317 23.85 -9.26 11.37
N ARG A 318 24.15 -10.42 10.77
CA ARG A 318 23.62 -11.73 11.17
C ARG A 318 24.03 -12.18 12.59
N ARG A 319 24.98 -11.51 13.22
CA ARG A 319 25.42 -11.80 14.61
C ARG A 319 24.57 -11.09 15.65
N LEU A 320 23.59 -10.31 15.21
CA LEU A 320 22.66 -9.59 16.09
C LEU A 320 21.30 -10.28 16.12
N ARG A 321 20.56 -10.05 17.19
CA ARG A 321 19.16 -10.41 17.35
C ARG A 321 18.32 -9.18 17.62
N LEU A 322 17.08 -9.21 17.17
CA LEU A 322 16.04 -8.21 17.43
C LEU A 322 14.93 -8.83 18.25
N GLU A 323 14.73 -8.32 19.44
CA GLU A 323 13.54 -8.56 20.25
C GLU A 323 12.60 -7.35 20.11
N ALA A 324 11.33 -7.62 19.89
CA ALA A 324 10.30 -6.60 19.75
C ALA A 324 9.17 -6.90 20.72
N ALA A 325 8.69 -5.87 21.40
CA ALA A 325 7.56 -5.98 22.31
C ALA A 325 6.59 -4.81 22.08
N ARG A 326 5.30 -5.09 22.21
CA ARG A 326 4.26 -4.07 22.33
C ARG A 326 3.85 -3.95 23.78
N GLU A 327 4.02 -2.78 24.36
CA GLU A 327 3.69 -2.50 25.75
C GLU A 327 2.18 -2.22 25.92
N PRO A 328 1.62 -2.40 27.12
CA PRO A 328 0.19 -2.18 27.37
C PRO A 328 -0.30 -0.75 27.04
N GLY A 329 0.61 0.24 27.06
CA GLY A 329 0.33 1.63 26.67
C GLY A 329 0.32 1.90 25.17
N GLY A 330 0.56 0.86 24.33
CA GLY A 330 0.59 0.99 22.88
C GLY A 330 2.00 1.25 22.31
N ASP A 331 2.98 1.54 23.14
CA ASP A 331 4.37 1.73 22.72
C ASP A 331 4.94 0.42 22.13
N VAL A 332 5.83 0.57 21.16
CA VAL A 332 6.61 -0.54 20.61
C VAL A 332 8.07 -0.34 20.97
N VAL A 333 8.69 -1.36 21.53
CA VAL A 333 10.11 -1.34 21.90
C VAL A 333 10.86 -2.41 21.12
N PHE A 334 11.93 -2.00 20.49
CA PHE A 334 12.91 -2.88 19.85
C PHE A 334 14.20 -2.91 20.63
N HIS A 335 14.70 -4.11 20.95
CA HIS A 335 16.00 -4.32 21.53
C HIS A 335 16.91 -5.01 20.53
N VAL A 336 18.06 -4.40 20.25
CA VAL A 336 19.11 -4.92 19.37
C VAL A 336 20.32 -5.29 20.20
N ALA A 337 20.72 -6.54 20.16
CA ALA A 337 21.84 -7.06 20.94
C ALA A 337 22.59 -8.16 20.17
N PRO A 338 23.83 -8.51 20.57
CA PRO A 338 24.50 -9.68 20.05
C PRO A 338 23.64 -10.94 20.23
N ALA A 339 23.60 -11.79 19.20
CA ALA A 339 23.01 -13.11 19.34
C ALA A 339 23.80 -13.93 20.38
N PRO A 340 23.16 -14.82 21.16
CA PRO A 340 23.87 -15.76 22.00
C PRO A 340 24.92 -16.51 21.18
N ALA A 341 26.11 -16.75 21.76
CA ALA A 341 27.06 -17.67 21.12
C ALA A 341 26.33 -19.02 20.96
N GLY A 342 26.27 -19.49 19.72
CA GLY A 342 25.74 -20.82 19.48
C GLY A 342 26.53 -21.88 20.24
N PRO A 343 25.90 -23.02 20.58
CA PRO A 343 26.59 -24.14 21.21
C PRO A 343 27.71 -24.68 20.35
#